data_efb1b861f567ca383b16dc45b8b6091b
#
_entry.id   efb1b861f567ca383b16dc45b8b6091b
#
_cell.length_a   1.000
_cell.length_b   1.000
_cell.length_c   1.000
_cell.angle_alpha   90.00
_cell.angle_beta   90.00
_cell.angle_gamma   90.00
#
_symmetry.space_group_name_H-M   'P 1'
#
loop_
_entity.id
_entity.type
_entity.pdbx_description
1 polymer ?
#
loop_
_entity_poly.entity_id
_entity_poly.type
_entity_poly.pdbx_seq_one_letter_code
_entity_poly.pdbx_strand_id
1 'polypeptide(L)'
;MATICALAVVLAGVAAYGWHVGWFAKSTSNGNTTTPQTSQTSALPRADVPSPKKNEPAAQAQRAVSAMTLEERVGQLVMVPLLAGSDPSSLASTIADEHIGSAILIGNWNTGADTVKTATAQLQGYAPAGNRLIIATDQEGGQVQHLTGTGFDTMPSAVEQGTMS
;
A
#
# COMPACT_ATOMS: atom_id res chain seq x y z
N MET A 1 7.85 -20.71 18.91
CA MET A 1 7.93 -19.80 20.09
C MET A 1 8.82 -18.57 19.87
N ALA A 2 9.60 -18.45 18.80
CA ALA A 2 10.47 -17.29 18.51
C ALA A 2 9.74 -16.08 17.91
N THR A 3 8.59 -16.29 17.25
CA THR A 3 7.86 -15.24 16.50
C THR A 3 7.10 -14.26 17.39
N ILE A 4 6.69 -14.70 18.60
CA ILE A 4 5.91 -13.84 19.52
C ILE A 4 6.79 -12.80 20.23
N CYS A 5 8.08 -13.08 20.43
CA CYS A 5 9.01 -12.13 21.06
C CYS A 5 9.36 -10.92 20.18
N ALA A 6 9.40 -11.09 18.86
CA ALA A 6 9.75 -10.00 17.93
C ALA A 6 8.66 -8.92 17.86
N LEU A 7 7.39 -9.33 17.90
CA LEU A 7 6.25 -8.38 17.84
C LEU A 7 6.15 -7.54 19.13
N ALA A 8 6.46 -8.14 20.29
CA ALA A 8 6.43 -7.44 21.59
C ALA A 8 7.49 -6.34 21.68
N VAL A 9 8.66 -6.54 21.09
CA VAL A 9 9.77 -5.55 21.09
C VAL A 9 9.43 -4.35 20.21
N VAL A 10 8.79 -4.55 19.04
CA VAL A 10 8.40 -3.45 18.16
C VAL A 10 7.28 -2.60 18.79
N LEU A 11 6.29 -3.23 19.44
CA LEU A 11 5.22 -2.51 20.13
C LEU A 11 5.73 -1.73 21.34
N ALA A 12 6.69 -2.28 22.10
CA ALA A 12 7.32 -1.57 23.22
C ALA A 12 8.18 -0.39 22.75
N GLY A 13 8.86 -0.52 21.60
CA GLY A 13 9.67 0.55 21.00
C GLY A 13 8.82 1.74 20.54
N VAL A 14 7.68 1.48 19.92
CA VAL A 14 6.75 2.53 19.46
C VAL A 14 6.10 3.27 20.65
N ALA A 15 5.72 2.55 21.71
CA ALA A 15 5.17 3.16 22.91
C ALA A 15 6.21 4.03 23.65
N ALA A 16 7.47 3.57 23.74
CA ALA A 16 8.55 4.34 24.38
C ALA A 16 8.93 5.59 23.57
N TYR A 17 8.95 5.50 22.23
CA TYR A 17 9.23 6.62 21.36
C TYR A 17 8.11 7.67 21.39
N GLY A 18 6.83 7.25 21.38
CA GLY A 18 5.67 8.13 21.49
C GLY A 18 5.65 8.92 22.81
N TRP A 19 6.16 8.35 23.89
CA TRP A 19 6.27 9.04 25.18
C TRP A 19 7.38 10.08 25.20
N HIS A 20 8.48 9.82 24.49
CA HIS A 20 9.64 10.74 24.46
C HIS A 20 9.38 11.97 23.57
N VAL A 21 8.52 11.86 22.56
CA VAL A 21 8.15 13.00 21.69
C VAL A 21 6.86 13.71 22.11
N GLY A 22 6.31 13.40 23.30
CA GLY A 22 5.17 14.15 23.86
C GLY A 22 3.83 13.95 23.15
N TRP A 23 3.67 12.87 22.40
CA TRP A 23 2.44 12.59 21.64
C TRP A 23 1.23 12.28 22.54
N PHE A 24 1.48 11.93 23.80
CA PHE A 24 0.43 11.74 24.80
C PHE A 24 0.44 12.88 25.80
N ALA A 25 0.03 14.08 25.39
CA ALA A 25 -0.21 15.16 26.32
C ALA A 25 -1.42 14.84 27.20
N LYS A 26 -1.20 14.72 28.51
CA LYS A 26 -2.27 14.62 29.50
C LYS A 26 -3.16 15.85 29.41
N SER A 27 -4.39 15.68 28.95
CA SER A 27 -5.43 16.69 29.12
C SER A 27 -5.84 16.73 30.59
N THR A 28 -5.37 17.75 31.30
CA THR A 28 -5.89 18.10 32.62
C THR A 28 -7.18 18.87 32.42
N SER A 29 -8.32 18.25 32.67
CA SER A 29 -9.61 18.91 32.68
C SER A 29 -9.73 19.77 33.94
N ASN A 30 -9.70 21.09 33.79
CA ASN A 30 -10.27 22.00 34.76
C ASN A 30 -11.78 21.97 34.61
N GLY A 31 -12.47 21.57 35.66
CA GLY A 31 -13.91 21.56 35.72
C GLY A 31 -14.49 22.97 35.65
N ASN A 32 -15.26 23.21 34.61
CA ASN A 32 -16.30 24.22 34.59
C ASN A 32 -17.55 23.60 33.98
N THR A 33 -18.56 23.45 34.81
CA THR A 33 -19.89 22.94 34.48
C THR A 33 -20.56 23.91 33.52
N THR A 34 -20.60 23.59 32.24
CA THR A 34 -21.50 24.23 31.28
C THR A 34 -22.19 23.13 30.49
N THR A 35 -23.50 23.27 30.40
CA THR A 35 -24.51 22.43 29.73
C THR A 35 -24.01 21.84 28.42
N PRO A 36 -24.34 20.57 28.08
CA PRO A 36 -23.93 19.98 26.82
C PRO A 36 -24.64 20.67 25.65
N GLN A 37 -23.91 21.55 24.98
CA GLN A 37 -24.33 22.03 23.67
C GLN A 37 -24.07 20.91 22.67
N THR A 38 -25.14 20.31 22.18
CA THR A 38 -25.13 19.32 21.11
C THR A 38 -24.48 19.97 19.88
N SER A 39 -23.19 19.73 19.67
CA SER A 39 -22.51 20.07 18.42
C SER A 39 -23.15 19.26 17.31
N GLN A 40 -24.10 19.85 16.60
CA GLN A 40 -24.51 19.34 15.29
C GLN A 40 -23.29 19.44 14.38
N THR A 41 -22.60 18.33 14.21
CA THR A 41 -21.66 18.17 13.11
C THR A 41 -22.47 18.31 11.83
N SER A 42 -22.44 19.50 11.22
CA SER A 42 -22.98 19.72 9.89
C SER A 42 -22.18 18.82 8.95
N ALA A 43 -22.72 17.64 8.66
CA ALA A 43 -22.23 16.81 7.57
C ALA A 43 -22.30 17.67 6.30
N LEU A 44 -21.15 17.90 5.68
CA LEU A 44 -21.10 18.53 4.35
C LEU A 44 -22.07 17.76 3.45
N PRO A 45 -22.87 18.45 2.62
CA PRO A 45 -23.77 17.78 1.69
C PRO A 45 -22.95 16.82 0.84
N ARG A 46 -23.19 15.53 1.02
CA ARG A 46 -22.62 14.51 0.13
C ARG A 46 -23.23 14.78 -1.23
N ALA A 47 -22.39 15.22 -2.19
CA ALA A 47 -22.83 15.36 -3.56
C ALA A 47 -23.52 14.06 -3.97
N ASP A 48 -24.72 14.15 -4.55
CA ASP A 48 -25.42 13.01 -5.14
C ASP A 48 -24.59 12.50 -6.31
N VAL A 49 -23.70 11.56 -6.01
CA VAL A 49 -22.96 10.82 -7.04
C VAL A 49 -23.92 9.78 -7.58
N PRO A 50 -24.30 9.83 -8.86
CA PRO A 50 -25.18 8.84 -9.46
C PRO A 50 -24.64 7.43 -9.22
N SER A 51 -25.52 6.51 -8.80
CA SER A 51 -25.11 5.10 -8.64
C SER A 51 -24.59 4.56 -9.96
N PRO A 52 -23.39 3.97 -10.00
CA PRO A 52 -22.79 3.48 -11.24
C PRO A 52 -23.65 2.37 -11.86
N LYS A 53 -23.74 2.35 -13.18
CA LYS A 53 -24.44 1.29 -13.92
C LYS A 53 -23.80 -0.05 -13.65
N LYS A 54 -24.60 -1.14 -13.68
CA LYS A 54 -24.21 -2.50 -13.26
C LYS A 54 -22.85 -3.01 -13.85
N ASN A 55 -22.50 -2.58 -15.05
CA ASN A 55 -21.31 -3.03 -15.76
C ASN A 55 -20.16 -1.98 -15.76
N GLU A 56 -20.30 -0.87 -15.05
CA GLU A 56 -19.24 0.11 -14.93
C GLU A 56 -18.14 -0.36 -13.97
N PRO A 57 -16.85 0.02 -14.20
CA PRO A 57 -15.73 -0.39 -13.36
C PRO A 57 -15.95 -0.09 -11.86
N ALA A 58 -16.54 1.05 -11.54
CA ALA A 58 -16.86 1.43 -10.17
C ALA A 58 -17.87 0.46 -9.50
N ALA A 59 -18.88 0.00 -10.24
CA ALA A 59 -19.84 -0.98 -9.73
C ALA A 59 -19.20 -2.36 -9.54
N GLN A 60 -18.24 -2.72 -10.40
CA GLN A 60 -17.48 -3.96 -10.25
C GLN A 60 -16.58 -3.90 -9.01
N ALA A 61 -15.84 -2.80 -8.82
CA ALA A 61 -14.99 -2.58 -7.66
C ALA A 61 -15.81 -2.61 -6.36
N GLN A 62 -16.96 -1.93 -6.34
CA GLN A 62 -17.84 -1.92 -5.17
C GLN A 62 -18.35 -3.33 -4.81
N ARG A 63 -18.70 -4.14 -5.80
CA ARG A 63 -19.10 -5.54 -5.56
C ARG A 63 -17.94 -6.35 -5.00
N ALA A 64 -16.74 -6.23 -5.57
CA ALA A 64 -15.56 -6.93 -5.10
C ALA A 64 -15.26 -6.57 -3.64
N VAL A 65 -15.17 -5.27 -3.32
CA VAL A 65 -14.93 -4.79 -1.94
C VAL A 65 -16.03 -5.22 -0.97
N SER A 66 -17.30 -5.22 -1.41
CA SER A 66 -18.42 -5.63 -0.55
C SER A 66 -18.42 -7.12 -0.22
N ALA A 67 -17.79 -7.94 -1.05
CA ALA A 67 -17.64 -9.38 -0.81
C ALA A 67 -16.47 -9.74 0.10
N MET A 68 -15.54 -8.78 0.36
CA MET A 68 -14.36 -8.99 1.19
C MET A 68 -14.67 -8.86 2.67
N THR A 69 -13.98 -9.66 3.50
CA THR A 69 -13.90 -9.48 4.95
C THR A 69 -13.18 -8.17 5.32
N LEU A 70 -13.13 -7.82 6.59
CA LEU A 70 -12.37 -6.65 7.03
C LEU A 70 -10.87 -6.85 6.83
N GLU A 71 -10.37 -8.03 7.15
CA GLU A 71 -8.97 -8.43 6.99
C GLU A 71 -8.54 -8.35 5.53
N GLU A 72 -9.34 -8.90 4.61
CA GLU A 72 -9.07 -8.81 3.18
C GLU A 72 -9.04 -7.37 2.69
N ARG A 73 -9.98 -6.51 3.12
CA ARG A 73 -9.97 -5.07 2.76
C ARG A 73 -8.74 -4.35 3.27
N VAL A 74 -8.30 -4.65 4.49
CA VAL A 74 -7.07 -4.07 5.07
C VAL A 74 -5.85 -4.51 4.27
N GLY A 75 -5.73 -5.80 3.96
CA GLY A 75 -4.64 -6.34 3.15
C GLY A 75 -4.55 -5.71 1.76
N GLN A 76 -5.71 -5.40 1.13
CA GLN A 76 -5.73 -4.71 -0.17
C GLN A 76 -5.14 -3.29 -0.14
N LEU A 77 -5.04 -2.65 1.02
CA LEU A 77 -4.43 -1.32 1.18
C LEU A 77 -2.92 -1.38 1.42
N VAL A 78 -2.36 -2.57 1.56
CA VAL A 78 -0.93 -2.78 1.87
C VAL A 78 -0.16 -3.09 0.59
N MET A 79 1.01 -2.45 0.45
CA MET A 79 2.00 -2.71 -0.59
C MET A 79 3.29 -3.22 0.04
N VAL A 80 3.74 -4.41 -0.37
CA VAL A 80 4.97 -5.03 0.14
C VAL A 80 6.12 -4.89 -0.85
N PRO A 81 7.36 -4.64 -0.39
CA PRO A 81 8.51 -4.50 -1.26
C PRO A 81 9.12 -5.86 -1.63
N LEU A 82 9.43 -6.05 -2.91
CA LEU A 82 10.35 -7.08 -3.38
C LEU A 82 11.66 -6.40 -3.80
N LEU A 83 12.73 -6.68 -3.07
CA LEU A 83 14.06 -6.14 -3.39
C LEU A 83 14.66 -6.85 -4.59
N ALA A 84 15.37 -6.11 -5.43
CA ALA A 84 16.14 -6.69 -6.54
C ALA A 84 17.09 -7.79 -6.03
N GLY A 85 17.08 -8.93 -6.70
CA GLY A 85 17.87 -10.11 -6.30
C GLY A 85 17.26 -10.97 -5.19
N SER A 86 16.15 -10.56 -4.59
CA SER A 86 15.40 -11.43 -3.67
C SER A 86 14.53 -12.43 -4.42
N ASP A 87 14.34 -13.61 -3.83
CA ASP A 87 13.41 -14.61 -4.35
C ASP A 87 11.97 -14.16 -4.06
N PRO A 88 11.07 -14.07 -5.08
CA PRO A 88 9.68 -13.75 -4.88
C PRO A 88 8.95 -14.68 -3.89
N SER A 89 9.40 -15.93 -3.74
CA SER A 89 8.83 -16.88 -2.78
C SER A 89 8.93 -16.43 -1.32
N SER A 90 9.86 -15.52 -1.01
CA SER A 90 9.98 -14.91 0.33
C SER A 90 8.72 -14.13 0.75
N LEU A 91 7.91 -13.70 -0.20
CA LEU A 91 6.65 -12.99 0.03
C LEU A 91 5.40 -13.87 -0.07
N ALA A 92 5.56 -15.17 -0.39
CA ALA A 92 4.42 -16.05 -0.69
C ALA A 92 3.39 -16.10 0.44
N SER A 93 3.82 -16.40 1.68
CA SER A 93 2.93 -16.44 2.84
C SER A 93 2.37 -15.07 3.19
N THR A 94 3.19 -14.02 3.16
CA THR A 94 2.73 -12.65 3.44
C THR A 94 1.62 -12.23 2.47
N ILE A 95 1.78 -12.51 1.18
CA ILE A 95 0.77 -12.16 0.17
C ILE A 95 -0.51 -12.97 0.36
N ALA A 96 -0.38 -14.27 0.60
CA ALA A 96 -1.54 -15.16 0.70
C ALA A 96 -2.30 -14.98 2.02
N ASP A 97 -1.59 -14.97 3.16
CA ASP A 97 -2.20 -15.03 4.49
C ASP A 97 -2.69 -13.66 4.96
N GLU A 98 -1.99 -12.58 4.57
CA GLU A 98 -2.35 -11.21 4.92
C GLU A 98 -3.17 -10.51 3.83
N HIS A 99 -3.58 -11.23 2.79
CA HIS A 99 -4.43 -10.74 1.68
C HIS A 99 -3.87 -9.49 0.98
N ILE A 100 -2.55 -9.39 0.85
CA ILE A 100 -1.85 -8.22 0.30
C ILE A 100 -2.37 -7.88 -1.10
N GLY A 101 -2.68 -6.60 -1.31
CA GLY A 101 -3.22 -6.10 -2.59
C GLY A 101 -2.18 -5.60 -3.58
N SER A 102 -0.95 -5.33 -3.13
CA SER A 102 0.05 -4.68 -3.97
C SER A 102 1.48 -5.12 -3.64
N ALA A 103 2.36 -5.10 -4.65
CA ALA A 103 3.80 -5.27 -4.45
C ALA A 103 4.57 -4.21 -5.24
N ILE A 104 5.68 -3.72 -4.69
CA ILE A 104 6.56 -2.76 -5.34
C ILE A 104 7.95 -3.38 -5.54
N LEU A 105 8.48 -3.27 -6.75
CA LEU A 105 9.83 -3.70 -7.10
C LEU A 105 10.80 -2.58 -6.72
N ILE A 106 11.69 -2.85 -5.77
CA ILE A 106 12.66 -1.88 -5.22
C ILE A 106 14.08 -2.30 -5.55
N GLY A 107 14.95 -1.33 -5.77
CA GLY A 107 16.37 -1.52 -6.10
C GLY A 107 16.61 -1.69 -7.59
N ASN A 108 17.83 -2.09 -7.96
CA ASN A 108 18.26 -2.10 -9.36
C ASN A 108 17.91 -3.43 -10.04
N TRP A 109 16.78 -3.47 -10.71
CA TRP A 109 16.32 -4.58 -11.55
C TRP A 109 16.94 -4.48 -12.95
N ASN A 110 18.25 -4.72 -13.04
CA ASN A 110 19.08 -4.47 -14.23
C ASN A 110 19.25 -5.69 -15.15
N THR A 111 18.53 -6.76 -14.90
CA THR A 111 18.64 -8.02 -15.65
C THR A 111 17.64 -8.14 -16.81
N GLY A 112 16.88 -7.08 -17.07
CA GLY A 112 15.98 -6.98 -18.22
C GLY A 112 14.55 -7.45 -17.95
N ALA A 113 13.69 -7.25 -18.96
CA ALA A 113 12.24 -7.42 -18.86
C ALA A 113 11.81 -8.87 -18.57
N ASP A 114 12.51 -9.88 -19.05
CA ASP A 114 12.15 -11.29 -18.81
C ASP A 114 12.30 -11.68 -17.34
N THR A 115 13.32 -11.16 -16.65
CA THR A 115 13.48 -11.38 -15.21
C THR A 115 12.36 -10.73 -14.42
N VAL A 116 12.02 -9.48 -14.76
CA VAL A 116 10.88 -8.76 -14.15
C VAL A 116 9.57 -9.49 -14.40
N LYS A 117 9.33 -9.94 -15.64
CA LYS A 117 8.15 -10.72 -15.99
C LYS A 117 8.04 -12.02 -15.18
N THR A 118 9.15 -12.73 -15.01
CA THR A 118 9.18 -13.97 -14.23
C THR A 118 8.85 -13.69 -12.76
N ALA A 119 9.51 -12.70 -12.15
CA ALA A 119 9.29 -12.33 -10.75
C ALA A 119 7.83 -11.87 -10.52
N THR A 120 7.29 -11.03 -11.39
CA THR A 120 5.91 -10.55 -11.27
C THR A 120 4.90 -11.65 -11.49
N ALA A 121 5.15 -12.61 -12.39
CA ALA A 121 4.28 -13.77 -12.58
C ALA A 121 4.24 -14.66 -11.32
N GLN A 122 5.38 -14.86 -10.66
CA GLN A 122 5.44 -15.59 -9.40
C GLN A 122 4.67 -14.87 -8.29
N LEU A 123 4.85 -13.56 -8.12
CA LEU A 123 4.09 -12.77 -7.15
C LEU A 123 2.58 -12.89 -7.40
N GLN A 124 2.14 -12.78 -8.64
CA GLN A 124 0.72 -12.96 -9.01
C GLN A 124 0.19 -14.36 -8.67
N GLY A 125 1.05 -15.38 -8.71
CA GLY A 125 0.70 -16.75 -8.34
C GLY A 125 0.43 -16.93 -6.84
N TYR A 126 0.89 -16.02 -5.98
CA TYR A 126 0.63 -16.05 -4.54
C TYR A 126 -0.63 -15.27 -4.15
N ALA A 127 -1.16 -14.45 -5.04
CA ALA A 127 -2.37 -13.68 -4.77
C ALA A 127 -3.59 -14.59 -4.60
N PRO A 128 -4.51 -14.28 -3.68
CA PRO A 128 -5.77 -15.02 -3.54
C PRO A 128 -6.55 -15.05 -4.85
N ALA A 129 -7.28 -16.15 -5.09
CA ALA A 129 -8.08 -16.33 -6.31
C ALA A 129 -9.07 -15.17 -6.49
N GLY A 130 -9.04 -14.56 -7.68
CA GLY A 130 -9.91 -13.43 -8.04
C GLY A 130 -9.34 -12.04 -7.70
N ASN A 131 -8.28 -11.95 -6.89
CA ASN A 131 -7.64 -10.68 -6.51
C ASN A 131 -6.20 -10.63 -7.06
N ARG A 132 -6.00 -9.89 -8.14
CA ARG A 132 -4.65 -9.69 -8.69
C ARG A 132 -3.93 -8.60 -7.93
N LEU A 133 -2.60 -8.79 -7.72
CA LEU A 133 -1.75 -7.74 -7.16
C LEU A 133 -1.60 -6.56 -8.13
N ILE A 134 -1.62 -5.36 -7.59
CA ILE A 134 -1.04 -4.20 -8.28
C ILE A 134 0.48 -4.32 -8.14
N ILE A 135 1.19 -4.33 -9.27
CA ILE A 135 2.65 -4.32 -9.28
C ILE A 135 3.12 -2.91 -9.63
N ALA A 136 4.00 -2.36 -8.81
CA ALA A 136 4.55 -1.01 -8.96
C ALA A 136 6.08 -1.02 -8.96
N THR A 137 6.66 0.07 -9.41
CA THR A 137 8.08 0.40 -9.27
C THR A 137 8.26 1.90 -9.42
N ASP A 138 9.35 2.45 -8.90
CA ASP A 138 9.76 3.82 -9.18
C ASP A 138 10.51 3.86 -10.52
N GLN A 139 9.91 4.51 -11.51
CA GLN A 139 10.42 4.59 -12.87
C GLN A 139 10.25 6.01 -13.42
N GLU A 140 10.97 6.96 -12.82
CA GLU A 140 10.88 8.39 -13.15
C GLU A 140 11.77 8.78 -14.32
N GLY A 141 12.76 7.95 -14.64
CA GLY A 141 13.84 8.26 -15.58
C GLY A 141 15.05 8.93 -14.92
N GLY A 142 16.13 9.11 -15.68
CA GLY A 142 17.39 9.63 -15.16
C GLY A 142 17.97 8.74 -14.05
N GLN A 143 18.15 9.29 -12.85
CA GLN A 143 18.70 8.55 -11.70
C GLN A 143 17.70 7.61 -11.02
N VAL A 144 16.41 7.83 -11.21
CA VAL A 144 15.33 7.00 -10.65
C VAL A 144 14.71 6.17 -11.77
N GLN A 145 15.43 5.17 -12.18
CA GLN A 145 15.00 4.17 -13.16
C GLN A 145 15.42 2.79 -12.67
N HIS A 146 14.52 2.11 -11.95
CA HIS A 146 14.82 0.82 -11.33
C HIS A 146 14.82 -0.34 -12.31
N LEU A 147 13.95 -0.30 -13.33
CA LEU A 147 13.89 -1.33 -14.36
C LEU A 147 14.79 -0.93 -15.53
N THR A 148 15.86 -1.70 -15.75
CA THR A 148 16.85 -1.48 -16.80
C THR A 148 17.30 -2.80 -17.45
N GLY A 149 18.11 -2.69 -18.52
CA GLY A 149 18.58 -3.85 -19.27
C GLY A 149 17.70 -4.19 -20.45
N THR A 150 17.86 -5.37 -21.03
CA THR A 150 17.16 -5.78 -22.25
C THR A 150 15.65 -5.67 -22.12
N GLY A 151 15.02 -4.92 -23.04
CA GLY A 151 13.56 -4.71 -23.06
C GLY A 151 13.09 -3.49 -22.28
N PHE A 152 14.02 -2.67 -21.75
CA PHE A 152 13.73 -1.37 -21.14
C PHE A 152 14.56 -0.28 -21.82
N ASP A 153 13.90 0.75 -22.27
CA ASP A 153 14.57 1.93 -22.80
C ASP A 153 15.07 2.83 -21.66
N THR A 154 16.19 3.54 -21.91
CA THR A 154 16.62 4.61 -20.99
C THR A 154 15.64 5.76 -21.06
N MET A 155 15.07 6.13 -19.94
CA MET A 155 14.12 7.24 -19.84
C MET A 155 14.85 8.53 -19.43
N PRO A 156 14.54 9.67 -20.08
CA PRO A 156 15.05 10.96 -19.65
C PRO A 156 14.54 11.29 -18.24
N SER A 157 15.29 12.09 -17.49
CA SER A 157 14.85 12.57 -16.17
C SER A 157 13.57 13.41 -16.27
N ALA A 158 12.84 13.56 -15.16
CA ALA A 158 11.63 14.39 -15.12
C ALA A 158 11.89 15.84 -15.55
N VAL A 159 13.08 16.39 -15.25
CA VAL A 159 13.49 17.74 -15.72
C VAL A 159 13.62 17.78 -17.23
N GLU A 160 14.29 16.79 -17.84
CA GLU A 160 14.42 16.70 -19.28
C GLU A 160 13.06 16.49 -19.96
N GLN A 161 12.22 15.60 -19.40
CA GLN A 161 10.86 15.37 -19.91
C GLN A 161 10.03 16.66 -19.93
N GLY A 162 10.17 17.53 -18.91
CA GLY A 162 9.48 18.81 -18.84
C GLY A 162 9.91 19.81 -19.94
N THR A 163 11.01 19.57 -20.64
CA THR A 163 11.51 20.41 -21.77
C THR A 163 11.22 19.80 -23.13
N MET A 164 10.69 18.59 -23.19
CA MET A 164 10.29 17.92 -24.42
C MET A 164 8.96 18.51 -24.92
N SER A 165 8.94 18.97 -26.17
CA SER A 165 7.75 19.53 -26.85
C SER A 165 7.16 18.52 -27.84
#